data_9287f6ec98182716caee11a527c81121
#
_entry.id   9287f6ec98182716caee11a527c81121
#
_cell.length_a   1.000
_cell.length_b   1.000
_cell.length_c   1.000
_cell.angle_alpha   90.00
_cell.angle_beta   90.00
_cell.angle_gamma   90.00
#
_symmetry.space_group_name_H-M   'P 1'
#
loop_
_entity.id
_entity.type
_entity.pdbx_description
1 polymer ?
#
loop_
_entity_poly.entity_id
_entity_poly.type
_entity_poly.pdbx_seq_one_letter_code
_entity_poly.pdbx_strand_id
1 'polypeptide(L)'
;MNLSQIFESQFGRRPEFTVRAPGRVNLIGEHTDYNDGFVLPCAIDFATCAAAAQNGTDTVRVYAADYGESDEFSLAQAIESSGKQWADYIRGVVWALREHGFSFSDGLDIAVSGNVPQGAGLSSSAALEVAVAQVFQTAFDLPADKPMLAKIGQYAENRFVGCQCGIMDQLASACGQRGHALLIDCRSLHTAPIPVPDTLSVMIIHSHVQRGLVGSEYNTRRRQCETAAAHFGVKALRDLTLEQFEAGKTGLDETAARRARYVIEENRRTLDAAEALRRNDVPALSRLMAESHAGMRDGFEITHPAIDTLVELVHEIIGEQGGVRMTGGGFGGCIVALLPHHLVEPVKQHLAANYQARTGLKEEVFVCTAHEGVSVAKEAV
;
A
#
# COMPACT_ATOMS: atom_id res chain seq x y z
N MET A 1 25.63 -9.70 1.65
CA MET A 1 26.26 -8.40 1.34
C MET A 1 25.24 -7.33 1.69
N ASN A 2 25.59 -6.27 2.41
CA ASN A 2 24.64 -5.17 2.62
C ASN A 2 24.55 -4.31 1.35
N LEU A 3 23.55 -3.45 1.23
CA LEU A 3 23.27 -2.70 0.00
C LEU A 3 24.42 -1.72 -0.34
N SER A 4 25.08 -1.12 0.66
CA SER A 4 26.24 -0.23 0.43
C SER A 4 27.42 -0.99 -0.17
N GLN A 5 27.66 -2.25 0.23
CA GLN A 5 28.71 -3.09 -0.38
C GLN A 5 28.35 -3.50 -1.82
N ILE A 6 27.07 -3.76 -2.10
CA ILE A 6 26.59 -4.03 -3.46
C ILE A 6 26.79 -2.78 -4.34
N PHE A 7 26.43 -1.61 -3.83
CA PHE A 7 26.64 -0.33 -4.51
C PHE A 7 28.13 -0.12 -4.83
N GLU A 8 29.03 -0.31 -3.84
CA GLU A 8 30.48 -0.15 -4.01
C GLU A 8 31.03 -1.14 -5.06
N SER A 9 30.57 -2.39 -5.04
CA SER A 9 30.95 -3.39 -6.04
C SER A 9 30.51 -3.03 -7.45
N GLN A 10 29.30 -2.42 -7.59
CA GLN A 10 28.72 -2.11 -8.89
C GLN A 10 29.27 -0.82 -9.51
N PHE A 11 29.51 0.21 -8.68
CA PHE A 11 29.86 1.55 -9.15
C PHE A 11 31.29 1.99 -8.81
N GLY A 12 32.06 1.16 -8.09
CA GLY A 12 33.48 1.41 -7.75
C GLY A 12 33.71 2.51 -6.71
N ARG A 13 32.65 2.93 -6.01
CA ARG A 13 32.71 3.97 -4.96
C ARG A 13 31.62 3.72 -3.91
N ARG A 14 31.74 4.37 -2.74
CA ARG A 14 30.72 4.26 -1.68
C ARG A 14 29.50 5.12 -2.01
N PRO A 15 28.31 4.72 -1.54
CA PRO A 15 27.14 5.60 -1.60
C PRO A 15 27.33 6.79 -0.65
N GLU A 16 26.68 7.90 -0.92
CA GLU A 16 26.64 9.07 -0.05
C GLU A 16 25.57 8.92 1.05
N PHE A 17 24.50 8.23 0.73
CA PHE A 17 23.39 7.97 1.66
C PHE A 17 22.61 6.73 1.23
N THR A 18 21.81 6.25 2.18
CA THR A 18 20.84 5.19 1.94
C THR A 18 19.43 5.67 2.31
N VAL A 19 18.46 5.22 1.56
CA VAL A 19 17.02 5.46 1.78
C VAL A 19 16.36 4.14 2.09
N ARG A 20 15.42 4.15 3.04
CA ARG A 20 14.52 3.02 3.31
C ARG A 20 13.09 3.49 3.21
N ALA A 21 12.28 2.89 2.35
CA ALA A 21 10.85 3.14 2.24
C ALA A 21 10.07 1.84 2.48
N PRO A 22 9.16 1.81 3.46
CA PRO A 22 8.44 0.60 3.83
C PRO A 22 7.33 0.27 2.84
N GLY A 23 6.98 -1.03 2.76
CA GLY A 23 5.66 -1.45 2.32
C GLY A 23 4.58 -1.08 3.33
N ARG A 24 3.33 -1.42 3.03
CA ARG A 24 2.19 -1.15 3.92
C ARG A 24 1.19 -2.31 3.93
N VAL A 25 0.45 -2.41 5.00
CA VAL A 25 -0.81 -3.16 5.04
C VAL A 25 -1.95 -2.21 5.41
N ASN A 26 -3.12 -2.38 4.81
CA ASN A 26 -4.29 -1.59 5.17
C ASN A 26 -5.13 -2.34 6.20
N LEU A 27 -5.36 -1.72 7.37
CA LEU A 27 -6.14 -2.33 8.46
C LEU A 27 -7.64 -2.30 8.14
N ILE A 28 -8.13 -1.21 7.53
CA ILE A 28 -9.53 -1.03 7.11
C ILE A 28 -9.64 0.16 6.13
N GLY A 29 -10.68 0.17 5.28
CA GLY A 29 -10.91 1.23 4.30
C GLY A 29 -10.45 0.85 2.88
N GLU A 30 -10.74 -0.38 2.42
CA GLU A 30 -10.42 -0.79 1.06
C GLU A 30 -11.34 -0.12 0.03
N HIS A 31 -10.72 0.30 -1.09
CA HIS A 31 -11.40 0.95 -2.22
C HIS A 31 -12.09 2.28 -1.91
N THR A 32 -11.77 2.89 -0.77
CA THR A 32 -12.29 4.22 -0.40
C THR A 32 -11.37 5.35 -0.88
N ASP A 33 -10.11 5.09 -1.13
CA ASP A 33 -9.08 6.08 -1.47
C ASP A 33 -9.36 6.83 -2.79
N TYR A 34 -9.72 6.12 -3.84
CA TYR A 34 -10.10 6.74 -5.12
C TYR A 34 -11.54 7.30 -5.13
N ASN A 35 -12.27 7.15 -4.01
CA ASN A 35 -13.56 7.79 -3.72
C ASN A 35 -13.42 9.01 -2.80
N ASP A 36 -12.25 9.61 -2.72
CA ASP A 36 -11.90 10.71 -1.82
C ASP A 36 -12.12 10.37 -0.31
N GLY A 37 -12.17 9.08 0.03
CA GLY A 37 -12.56 8.57 1.34
C GLY A 37 -11.45 8.52 2.38
N PHE A 38 -11.66 7.69 3.39
CA PHE A 38 -10.73 7.47 4.49
C PHE A 38 -10.15 6.06 4.41
N VAL A 39 -8.85 5.93 4.73
CA VAL A 39 -8.14 4.65 4.85
C VAL A 39 -7.33 4.62 6.14
N LEU A 40 -7.03 3.44 6.64
CA LEU A 40 -6.27 3.26 7.88
C LEU A 40 -5.13 2.24 7.69
N PRO A 41 -4.15 2.52 6.83
CA PRO A 41 -2.97 1.66 6.67
C PRO A 41 -1.97 1.83 7.82
N CYS A 42 -1.07 0.86 7.94
CA CYS A 42 0.19 1.05 8.65
C CYS A 42 1.38 0.66 7.75
N ALA A 43 2.47 1.41 7.86
CA ALA A 43 3.76 1.01 7.31
C ALA A 43 4.26 -0.22 8.07
N ILE A 44 4.95 -1.13 7.37
CA ILE A 44 5.45 -2.39 7.93
C ILE A 44 6.97 -2.43 7.92
N ASP A 45 7.54 -3.41 8.59
CA ASP A 45 8.99 -3.60 8.68
C ASP A 45 9.64 -4.19 7.41
N PHE A 46 8.85 -4.66 6.43
CA PHE A 46 9.36 -4.93 5.08
C PHE A 46 9.50 -3.64 4.27
N ALA A 47 10.59 -3.49 3.51
CA ALA A 47 10.89 -2.25 2.83
C ALA A 47 11.67 -2.43 1.53
N THR A 48 11.66 -1.41 0.69
CA THR A 48 12.65 -1.18 -0.36
C THR A 48 13.72 -0.24 0.17
N CYS A 49 14.97 -0.61 -0.06
CA CYS A 49 16.14 0.21 0.26
C CYS A 49 16.82 0.67 -1.04
N ALA A 50 17.32 1.90 -1.04
CA ALA A 50 18.14 2.46 -2.12
C ALA A 50 19.40 3.07 -1.56
N ALA A 51 20.56 2.69 -2.09
CA ALA A 51 21.85 3.34 -1.84
C ALA A 51 22.17 4.24 -3.03
N ALA A 52 22.56 5.48 -2.81
CA ALA A 52 22.74 6.45 -3.89
C ALA A 52 23.93 7.39 -3.69
N ALA A 53 24.45 7.90 -4.81
CA ALA A 53 25.45 8.96 -4.87
C ALA A 53 25.34 9.72 -6.19
N GLN A 54 25.66 11.03 -6.20
CA GLN A 54 25.76 11.83 -7.43
C GLN A 54 26.94 11.34 -8.26
N ASN A 55 26.79 11.25 -9.58
CA ASN A 55 27.84 10.69 -10.45
C ASN A 55 28.52 11.71 -11.37
N GLY A 56 28.14 12.98 -11.29
CA GLY A 56 28.77 14.07 -12.07
C GLY A 56 28.51 13.97 -13.57
N THR A 57 27.51 13.19 -14.00
CA THR A 57 27.08 13.06 -15.40
C THR A 57 25.61 13.47 -15.52
N ASP A 58 25.06 13.42 -16.72
CA ASP A 58 23.62 13.60 -16.97
C ASP A 58 22.83 12.28 -16.96
N THR A 59 23.44 11.19 -16.53
CA THR A 59 22.88 9.83 -16.65
C THR A 59 22.51 9.26 -15.29
N VAL A 60 21.30 8.76 -15.15
CA VAL A 60 20.87 7.94 -14.00
C VAL A 60 21.20 6.49 -14.32
N ARG A 61 22.01 5.85 -13.47
CA ARG A 61 22.35 4.43 -13.56
C ARG A 61 21.78 3.69 -12.38
N VAL A 62 21.03 2.64 -12.63
CA VAL A 62 20.35 1.87 -11.59
C VAL A 62 20.79 0.40 -11.64
N TYR A 63 21.08 -0.18 -10.50
CA TYR A 63 21.28 -1.61 -10.32
C TYR A 63 20.24 -2.19 -9.39
N ALA A 64 19.39 -3.09 -9.89
CA ALA A 64 18.39 -3.82 -9.12
C ALA A 64 19.04 -5.13 -8.59
N ALA A 65 19.48 -5.11 -7.33
CA ALA A 65 20.27 -6.16 -6.74
C ALA A 65 19.54 -7.52 -6.66
N ASP A 66 18.22 -7.49 -6.45
CA ASP A 66 17.39 -8.69 -6.32
C ASP A 66 17.19 -9.41 -7.66
N TYR A 67 17.32 -8.69 -8.78
CA TYR A 67 17.22 -9.24 -10.14
C TYR A 67 18.59 -9.45 -10.79
N GLY A 68 19.67 -8.84 -10.27
CA GLY A 68 20.98 -8.81 -10.91
C GLY A 68 20.98 -8.04 -12.24
N GLU A 69 20.07 -7.08 -12.39
CA GLU A 69 19.85 -6.32 -13.62
C GLU A 69 20.21 -4.84 -13.45
N SER A 70 20.58 -4.20 -14.57
CA SER A 70 20.83 -2.77 -14.63
C SER A 70 19.90 -2.07 -15.61
N ASP A 71 19.69 -0.77 -15.37
CA ASP A 71 19.03 0.15 -16.28
C ASP A 71 19.76 1.50 -16.24
N GLU A 72 19.77 2.22 -17.37
CA GLU A 72 20.32 3.56 -17.46
C GLU A 72 19.52 4.46 -18.40
N PHE A 73 19.46 5.74 -18.10
CA PHE A 73 18.81 6.74 -18.95
C PHE A 73 19.38 8.14 -18.71
N SER A 74 19.40 8.95 -19.79
CA SER A 74 19.93 10.33 -19.74
C SER A 74 18.86 11.31 -19.26
N LEU A 75 19.23 12.22 -18.41
CA LEU A 75 18.42 13.37 -18.00
C LEU A 75 18.36 14.46 -19.06
N ALA A 76 19.24 14.45 -20.05
CA ALA A 76 19.22 15.40 -21.18
C ALA A 76 18.19 15.01 -22.25
N GLN A 77 17.60 13.82 -22.19
CA GLN A 77 16.64 13.29 -23.14
C GLN A 77 15.25 13.13 -22.53
N ALA A 78 14.24 12.87 -23.36
CA ALA A 78 12.92 12.46 -22.88
C ALA A 78 13.04 11.11 -22.16
N ILE A 79 12.41 11.02 -20.99
CA ILE A 79 12.38 9.78 -20.23
C ILE A 79 11.25 8.91 -20.78
N GLU A 80 11.62 7.77 -21.37
CA GLU A 80 10.70 6.81 -21.98
C GLU A 80 10.70 5.49 -21.22
N SER A 81 9.66 4.67 -21.39
CA SER A 81 9.60 3.31 -20.83
C SER A 81 10.77 2.47 -21.36
N SER A 82 11.37 1.71 -20.46
CA SER A 82 12.43 0.75 -20.80
C SER A 82 11.89 -0.59 -21.30
N GLY A 83 10.58 -0.86 -21.09
CA GLY A 83 9.95 -2.16 -21.26
C GLY A 83 10.24 -3.14 -20.13
N LYS A 84 11.02 -2.75 -19.11
CA LYS A 84 11.24 -3.50 -17.87
C LYS A 84 10.41 -2.88 -16.76
N GLN A 85 9.44 -3.61 -16.24
CA GLN A 85 8.48 -3.07 -15.26
C GLN A 85 9.17 -2.43 -14.04
N TRP A 86 10.19 -3.07 -13.46
CA TRP A 86 10.88 -2.54 -12.30
C TRP A 86 11.60 -1.21 -12.60
N ALA A 87 12.20 -1.08 -13.78
CA ALA A 87 12.89 0.12 -14.20
C ALA A 87 11.90 1.25 -14.56
N ASP A 88 10.75 0.89 -15.10
CA ASP A 88 9.71 1.86 -15.47
C ASP A 88 9.08 2.55 -14.23
N TYR A 89 9.02 1.90 -13.07
CA TYR A 89 8.70 2.57 -11.81
C TYR A 89 9.72 3.66 -11.47
N ILE A 90 11.01 3.39 -11.62
CA ILE A 90 12.09 4.35 -11.33
C ILE A 90 12.09 5.49 -12.33
N ARG A 91 12.06 5.18 -13.63
CA ARG A 91 11.97 6.17 -14.73
C ARG A 91 10.73 7.06 -14.56
N GLY A 92 9.59 6.45 -14.22
CA GLY A 92 8.33 7.14 -13.97
C GLY A 92 8.43 8.16 -12.84
N VAL A 93 9.09 7.82 -11.73
CA VAL A 93 9.31 8.77 -10.62
C VAL A 93 10.18 9.95 -11.05
N VAL A 94 11.27 9.70 -11.78
CA VAL A 94 12.16 10.77 -12.26
C VAL A 94 11.42 11.66 -13.26
N TRP A 95 10.63 11.08 -14.16
CA TRP A 95 9.75 11.80 -15.07
C TRP A 95 8.72 12.63 -14.29
N ALA A 96 8.04 12.05 -13.32
CA ALA A 96 7.01 12.72 -12.51
C ALA A 96 7.56 13.90 -11.68
N LEU A 97 8.79 13.78 -11.15
CA LEU A 97 9.47 14.89 -10.49
C LEU A 97 9.60 16.10 -11.44
N ARG A 98 10.01 15.88 -12.68
CA ARG A 98 10.13 16.94 -13.70
C ARG A 98 8.77 17.55 -14.07
N GLU A 99 7.75 16.71 -14.26
CA GLU A 99 6.39 17.19 -14.53
C GLU A 99 5.84 18.06 -13.40
N HIS A 100 6.29 17.84 -12.16
CA HIS A 100 5.96 18.68 -11.00
C HIS A 100 6.87 19.91 -10.85
N GLY A 101 7.74 20.19 -11.83
CA GLY A 101 8.56 21.40 -11.89
C GLY A 101 9.88 21.32 -11.10
N PHE A 102 10.27 20.15 -10.60
CA PHE A 102 11.58 20.00 -9.99
C PHE A 102 12.68 19.90 -11.04
N SER A 103 13.77 20.64 -10.81
CA SER A 103 14.89 20.73 -11.76
C SER A 103 16.15 20.11 -11.14
N PHE A 104 16.77 19.23 -11.86
CA PHE A 104 18.06 18.61 -11.56
C PHE A 104 18.72 18.20 -12.86
N SER A 105 20.04 18.39 -12.95
CA SER A 105 20.84 18.12 -14.16
C SER A 105 21.83 16.98 -13.97
N ASP A 106 22.23 16.75 -12.73
CA ASP A 106 23.21 15.74 -12.42
C ASP A 106 22.57 14.37 -12.26
N GLY A 107 23.23 13.35 -12.79
CA GLY A 107 22.80 11.97 -12.69
C GLY A 107 23.16 11.35 -11.35
N LEU A 108 22.57 10.19 -11.12
CA LEU A 108 22.76 9.40 -9.90
C LEU A 108 23.17 7.98 -10.25
N ASP A 109 24.03 7.40 -9.42
CA ASP A 109 24.18 5.96 -9.29
C ASP A 109 23.26 5.50 -8.17
N ILE A 110 22.44 4.47 -8.42
CA ILE A 110 21.46 3.97 -7.46
C ILE A 110 21.52 2.43 -7.45
N ALA A 111 21.74 1.83 -6.29
CA ALA A 111 21.48 0.40 -6.09
C ALA A 111 20.20 0.22 -5.29
N VAL A 112 19.29 -0.64 -5.74
CA VAL A 112 18.02 -0.92 -5.07
C VAL A 112 17.91 -2.40 -4.69
N SER A 113 17.33 -2.67 -3.52
CA SER A 113 16.96 -4.00 -3.06
C SER A 113 15.75 -3.90 -2.13
N GLY A 114 14.88 -4.90 -2.12
CA GLY A 114 13.69 -4.90 -1.28
C GLY A 114 13.33 -6.30 -0.77
N ASN A 115 12.72 -6.33 0.42
CA ASN A 115 12.17 -7.55 1.00
C ASN A 115 10.65 -7.52 1.15
N VAL A 116 9.98 -6.52 0.56
CA VAL A 116 8.51 -6.48 0.51
C VAL A 116 8.02 -7.64 -0.34
N PRO A 117 7.23 -8.59 0.21
CA PRO A 117 6.73 -9.74 -0.53
C PRO A 117 5.98 -9.32 -1.79
N GLN A 118 6.50 -9.75 -2.95
CA GLN A 118 5.92 -9.40 -4.25
C GLN A 118 4.62 -10.17 -4.48
N GLY A 119 3.63 -9.53 -5.10
CA GLY A 119 2.33 -10.16 -5.38
C GLY A 119 1.43 -10.33 -4.15
N ALA A 120 1.94 -10.11 -2.95
CA ALA A 120 1.18 -10.21 -1.71
C ALA A 120 0.22 -9.02 -1.47
N GLY A 121 0.32 -7.94 -2.26
CA GLY A 121 -0.50 -6.74 -2.07
C GLY A 121 -0.01 -5.84 -0.92
N LEU A 122 1.29 -5.92 -0.60
CA LEU A 122 1.95 -5.13 0.46
C LEU A 122 2.68 -3.89 -0.08
N SER A 123 2.36 -3.48 -1.33
CA SER A 123 2.81 -2.24 -1.98
C SER A 123 4.32 -2.12 -2.17
N SER A 124 4.92 -3.15 -2.76
CA SER A 124 6.33 -3.09 -3.19
C SER A 124 6.59 -1.98 -4.23
N SER A 125 5.62 -1.71 -5.13
CA SER A 125 5.70 -0.61 -6.11
C SER A 125 5.78 0.74 -5.41
N ALA A 126 4.84 1.06 -4.53
CA ALA A 126 4.82 2.32 -3.80
C ALA A 126 6.06 2.51 -2.92
N ALA A 127 6.57 1.42 -2.30
CA ALA A 127 7.82 1.47 -1.56
C ALA A 127 9.01 1.85 -2.46
N LEU A 128 9.09 1.28 -3.67
CA LEU A 128 10.13 1.64 -4.65
C LEU A 128 9.99 3.09 -5.13
N GLU A 129 8.78 3.51 -5.47
CA GLU A 129 8.49 4.87 -5.92
C GLU A 129 8.87 5.91 -4.87
N VAL A 130 8.45 5.70 -3.62
CA VAL A 130 8.76 6.61 -2.51
C VAL A 130 10.26 6.60 -2.19
N ALA A 131 10.92 5.43 -2.25
CA ALA A 131 12.37 5.35 -2.07
C ALA A 131 13.12 6.18 -3.11
N VAL A 132 12.76 6.05 -4.40
CA VAL A 132 13.39 6.80 -5.49
C VAL A 132 13.09 8.29 -5.40
N ALA A 133 11.84 8.68 -5.12
CA ALA A 133 11.49 10.08 -4.91
C ALA A 133 12.29 10.71 -3.76
N GLN A 134 12.47 9.98 -2.66
CA GLN A 134 13.31 10.41 -1.53
C GLN A 134 14.79 10.46 -1.89
N VAL A 135 15.29 9.55 -2.74
CA VAL A 135 16.69 9.61 -3.23
C VAL A 135 16.92 10.93 -3.96
N PHE A 136 16.07 11.31 -4.91
CA PHE A 136 16.20 12.57 -5.64
C PHE A 136 15.99 13.78 -4.73
N GLN A 137 15.01 13.75 -3.83
CA GLN A 137 14.81 14.81 -2.85
C GLN A 137 16.08 15.04 -2.02
N THR A 138 16.72 13.98 -1.55
CA THR A 138 17.92 14.07 -0.70
C THR A 138 19.16 14.50 -1.49
N ALA A 139 19.36 13.96 -2.71
CA ALA A 139 20.53 14.25 -3.53
C ALA A 139 20.59 15.71 -4.00
N PHE A 140 19.42 16.31 -4.26
CA PHE A 140 19.30 17.65 -4.86
C PHE A 140 18.64 18.68 -3.92
N ASP A 141 18.41 18.33 -2.66
CA ASP A 141 17.73 19.19 -1.66
C ASP A 141 16.42 19.78 -2.20
N LEU A 142 15.63 18.93 -2.87
CA LEU A 142 14.38 19.40 -3.48
C LEU A 142 13.37 19.82 -2.40
N PRO A 143 12.62 20.92 -2.60
CA PRO A 143 11.62 21.41 -1.64
C PRO A 143 10.33 20.57 -1.70
N ALA A 144 10.45 19.27 -1.48
CA ALA A 144 9.36 18.30 -1.48
C ALA A 144 9.23 17.65 -0.10
N ASP A 145 8.07 17.80 0.54
CA ASP A 145 7.73 17.10 1.77
C ASP A 145 7.26 15.66 1.49
N LYS A 146 7.10 14.85 2.53
CA LYS A 146 6.67 13.45 2.41
C LYS A 146 5.33 13.28 1.66
N PRO A 147 4.27 14.09 1.90
CA PRO A 147 3.06 14.05 1.09
C PRO A 147 3.29 14.35 -0.41
N MET A 148 4.22 15.26 -0.73
CA MET A 148 4.59 15.54 -2.12
C MET A 148 5.30 14.35 -2.77
N LEU A 149 6.23 13.69 -2.04
CA LEU A 149 6.88 12.47 -2.53
C LEU A 149 5.86 11.36 -2.84
N ALA A 150 4.85 11.21 -1.98
CA ALA A 150 3.75 10.28 -2.22
C ALA A 150 2.94 10.62 -3.49
N LYS A 151 2.63 11.91 -3.72
CA LYS A 151 1.95 12.36 -4.95
C LYS A 151 2.77 12.07 -6.19
N ILE A 152 4.06 12.28 -6.12
CA ILE A 152 4.98 12.01 -7.24
C ILE A 152 4.98 10.51 -7.58
N GLY A 153 5.06 9.64 -6.57
CA GLY A 153 4.97 8.19 -6.76
C GLY A 153 3.65 7.79 -7.41
N GLN A 154 2.52 8.22 -6.85
CA GLN A 154 1.20 7.94 -7.44
C GLN A 154 1.06 8.48 -8.88
N TYR A 155 1.56 9.68 -9.15
CA TYR A 155 1.50 10.26 -10.49
C TYR A 155 2.32 9.45 -11.49
N ALA A 156 3.50 8.97 -11.07
CA ALA A 156 4.35 8.06 -11.85
C ALA A 156 3.62 6.74 -12.16
N GLU A 157 3.01 6.11 -11.16
CA GLU A 157 2.28 4.85 -11.31
C GLU A 157 1.07 5.01 -12.25
N ASN A 158 0.31 6.09 -12.09
CA ASN A 158 -0.90 6.33 -12.88
C ASN A 158 -0.62 6.77 -14.33
N ARG A 159 0.42 7.57 -14.57
CA ARG A 159 0.64 8.23 -15.87
C ARG A 159 1.76 7.61 -16.70
N PHE A 160 2.78 7.07 -16.05
CA PHE A 160 3.93 6.49 -16.73
C PHE A 160 3.83 4.96 -16.79
N VAL A 161 3.54 4.31 -15.66
CA VAL A 161 3.40 2.84 -15.56
C VAL A 161 2.02 2.38 -16.06
N GLY A 162 0.97 3.19 -15.86
CA GLY A 162 -0.39 2.95 -16.37
C GLY A 162 -1.33 2.23 -15.40
N CYS A 163 -0.98 2.10 -14.12
CA CYS A 163 -1.84 1.54 -13.09
C CYS A 163 -2.63 2.65 -12.38
N GLN A 164 -3.96 2.66 -12.50
CA GLN A 164 -4.83 3.72 -11.96
C GLN A 164 -5.12 3.51 -10.46
N CYS A 165 -4.08 3.58 -9.61
CA CYS A 165 -4.20 3.41 -8.16
C CYS A 165 -4.68 4.68 -7.43
N GLY A 166 -5.15 4.51 -6.17
CA GLY A 166 -5.35 5.59 -5.21
C GLY A 166 -4.02 6.04 -4.59
N ILE A 167 -4.08 6.97 -3.62
CA ILE A 167 -2.88 7.57 -2.99
C ILE A 167 -2.43 6.85 -1.72
N MET A 168 -3.24 5.93 -1.19
CA MET A 168 -3.04 5.30 0.12
C MET A 168 -1.64 4.70 0.28
N ASP A 169 -1.20 3.95 -0.70
CA ASP A 169 0.03 3.14 -0.64
C ASP A 169 1.27 4.01 -0.49
N GLN A 170 1.36 5.02 -1.32
CA GLN A 170 2.49 5.96 -1.31
C GLN A 170 2.47 6.83 -0.05
N LEU A 171 1.28 7.30 0.42
CA LEU A 171 1.20 8.07 1.65
C LEU A 171 1.57 7.23 2.88
N ALA A 172 1.13 5.98 2.94
CA ALA A 172 1.51 5.09 4.05
C ALA A 172 3.02 4.82 4.06
N SER A 173 3.62 4.57 2.89
CA SER A 173 5.07 4.39 2.75
C SER A 173 5.86 5.65 3.11
N ALA A 174 5.39 6.83 2.69
CA ALA A 174 6.07 8.09 2.96
C ALA A 174 5.91 8.58 4.40
N CYS A 175 4.68 8.56 4.94
CA CYS A 175 4.29 9.26 6.16
C CYS A 175 4.10 8.35 7.38
N GLY A 176 4.28 7.03 7.27
CA GLY A 176 4.13 6.07 8.37
C GLY A 176 4.86 6.49 9.64
N GLN A 177 4.33 6.08 10.80
CA GLN A 177 4.94 6.35 12.10
C GLN A 177 5.04 5.04 12.90
N ARG A 178 6.16 4.85 13.58
CA ARG A 178 6.40 3.66 14.40
C ARG A 178 5.32 3.50 15.48
N GLY A 179 4.77 2.30 15.62
CA GLY A 179 3.72 1.99 16.59
C GLY A 179 2.35 2.57 16.25
N HIS A 180 2.15 3.12 15.03
CA HIS A 180 0.89 3.76 14.64
C HIS A 180 0.40 3.25 13.28
N ALA A 181 -0.91 3.11 13.16
CA ALA A 181 -1.59 3.19 11.88
C ALA A 181 -1.74 4.66 11.47
N LEU A 182 -2.03 4.90 10.22
CA LEU A 182 -2.14 6.25 9.68
C LEU A 182 -3.56 6.47 9.14
N LEU A 183 -4.40 7.20 9.87
CA LEU A 183 -5.68 7.64 9.32
C LEU A 183 -5.43 8.69 8.24
N ILE A 184 -5.74 8.35 7.00
CA ILE A 184 -5.55 9.23 5.85
C ILE A 184 -6.92 9.72 5.35
N ASP A 185 -7.08 11.01 5.23
CA ASP A 185 -8.10 11.65 4.43
C ASP A 185 -7.59 11.75 2.98
N CYS A 186 -8.05 10.89 2.08
CA CYS A 186 -7.54 10.82 0.71
C CYS A 186 -7.92 12.04 -0.16
N ARG A 187 -8.83 12.91 0.28
CA ARG A 187 -9.18 14.16 -0.40
C ARG A 187 -8.21 15.29 -0.07
N SER A 188 -7.97 15.50 1.22
CA SER A 188 -7.11 16.57 1.71
C SER A 188 -5.65 16.17 1.84
N LEU A 189 -5.36 14.86 1.80
CA LEU A 189 -4.09 14.22 2.09
C LEU A 189 -3.60 14.44 3.53
N HIS A 190 -4.51 14.89 4.40
CA HIS A 190 -4.21 14.99 5.82
C HIS A 190 -4.03 13.61 6.43
N THR A 191 -2.99 13.45 7.22
CA THR A 191 -2.65 12.20 7.90
C THR A 191 -2.66 12.41 9.41
N ALA A 192 -3.26 11.48 10.15
CA ALA A 192 -3.27 11.49 11.61
C ALA A 192 -2.78 10.13 12.13
N PRO A 193 -1.75 10.11 13.00
CA PRO A 193 -1.28 8.86 13.61
C PRO A 193 -2.31 8.34 14.61
N ILE A 194 -2.59 7.04 14.52
CA ILE A 194 -3.51 6.30 15.39
C ILE A 194 -2.69 5.23 16.09
N PRO A 195 -2.58 5.24 17.42
CA PRO A 195 -1.80 4.24 18.13
C PRO A 195 -2.31 2.83 17.85
N VAL A 196 -1.42 1.92 17.50
CA VAL A 196 -1.68 0.49 17.51
C VAL A 196 -1.22 -0.02 18.87
N PRO A 197 -2.09 -0.63 19.68
CA PRO A 197 -1.70 -1.12 20.99
C PRO A 197 -0.48 -2.06 20.91
N ASP A 198 0.53 -1.84 21.73
CA ASP A 198 1.77 -2.63 21.77
C ASP A 198 1.56 -4.08 22.24
N THR A 199 0.38 -4.38 22.74
CA THR A 199 -0.07 -5.75 23.06
C THR A 199 -0.54 -6.53 21.84
N LEU A 200 -0.73 -5.89 20.70
CA LEU A 200 -1.20 -6.50 19.47
C LEU A 200 -0.07 -6.65 18.44
N SER A 201 -0.07 -7.79 17.76
CA SER A 201 0.72 -8.03 16.55
C SER A 201 -0.08 -7.68 15.29
N VAL A 202 0.59 -7.20 14.28
CA VAL A 202 0.06 -7.13 12.91
C VAL A 202 0.46 -8.42 12.20
N MET A 203 -0.49 -9.29 11.92
CA MET A 203 -0.24 -10.53 11.20
C MET A 203 -0.82 -10.42 9.78
N ILE A 204 0.00 -10.74 8.78
CA ILE A 204 -0.39 -10.76 7.38
C ILE A 204 -0.29 -12.20 6.90
N ILE A 205 -1.34 -12.72 6.28
CA ILE A 205 -1.37 -14.09 5.78
C ILE A 205 -1.64 -14.04 4.28
N HIS A 206 -0.67 -14.49 3.49
CA HIS A 206 -0.79 -14.61 2.04
C HIS A 206 -1.47 -15.92 1.68
N SER A 207 -2.52 -15.81 0.86
CA SER A 207 -3.37 -16.96 0.49
C SER A 207 -2.79 -17.82 -0.63
N HIS A 208 -1.81 -17.32 -1.38
CA HIS A 208 -1.32 -17.90 -2.64
C HIS A 208 -2.40 -18.17 -3.70
N VAL A 209 -3.55 -17.50 -3.57
CA VAL A 209 -4.52 -17.43 -4.68
C VAL A 209 -3.86 -16.71 -5.86
N GLN A 210 -3.78 -17.37 -6.99
CA GLN A 210 -3.27 -16.75 -8.21
C GLN A 210 -4.23 -15.65 -8.67
N ARG A 211 -3.74 -14.43 -8.72
CA ARG A 211 -4.51 -13.30 -9.20
C ARG A 211 -4.56 -13.33 -10.73
N GLY A 212 -5.74 -13.51 -11.28
CA GLY A 212 -5.98 -13.38 -12.73
C GLY A 212 -5.96 -11.90 -13.17
N LEU A 213 -7.03 -11.43 -13.80
CA LEU A 213 -7.17 -10.08 -14.36
C LEU A 213 -7.43 -8.98 -13.29
N VAL A 214 -6.65 -8.93 -12.22
CA VAL A 214 -6.88 -8.02 -11.07
C VAL A 214 -6.96 -6.55 -11.51
N GLY A 215 -6.07 -6.10 -12.39
CA GLY A 215 -6.08 -4.71 -12.88
C GLY A 215 -7.36 -4.33 -13.60
N SER A 216 -7.95 -5.24 -14.40
CA SER A 216 -9.21 -4.99 -15.09
C SER A 216 -10.40 -4.96 -14.12
N GLU A 217 -10.43 -5.86 -13.15
CA GLU A 217 -11.49 -5.91 -12.13
C GLU A 217 -11.43 -4.72 -11.17
N TYR A 218 -10.24 -4.31 -10.74
CA TYR A 218 -10.02 -3.10 -9.95
C TYR A 218 -10.57 -1.86 -10.67
N ASN A 219 -10.18 -1.67 -11.94
CA ASN A 219 -10.68 -0.57 -12.76
C ASN A 219 -12.20 -0.65 -12.98
N THR A 220 -12.78 -1.85 -13.05
CA THR A 220 -14.24 -2.04 -13.13
C THR A 220 -14.93 -1.56 -11.86
N ARG A 221 -14.41 -1.90 -10.67
CA ARG A 221 -14.95 -1.39 -9.38
C ARG A 221 -14.89 0.13 -9.31
N ARG A 222 -13.78 0.72 -9.73
CA ARG A 222 -13.63 2.18 -9.78
C ARG A 222 -14.69 2.82 -10.68
N ARG A 223 -14.87 2.33 -11.92
CA ARG A 223 -15.93 2.84 -12.82
C ARG A 223 -17.33 2.72 -12.25
N GLN A 224 -17.65 1.62 -11.55
CA GLN A 224 -18.95 1.44 -10.89
C GLN A 224 -19.17 2.49 -9.79
N CYS A 225 -18.14 2.83 -9.02
CA CYS A 225 -18.22 3.91 -8.03
C CYS A 225 -18.40 5.28 -8.71
N GLU A 226 -17.68 5.56 -9.79
CA GLU A 226 -17.78 6.80 -10.56
C GLU A 226 -19.19 6.95 -11.18
N THR A 227 -19.76 5.86 -11.70
CA THR A 227 -21.15 5.83 -12.20
C THR A 227 -22.16 6.17 -11.10
N ALA A 228 -21.98 5.61 -9.91
CA ALA A 228 -22.85 5.92 -8.79
C ALA A 228 -22.69 7.38 -8.33
N ALA A 229 -21.47 7.90 -8.21
CA ALA A 229 -21.25 9.29 -7.86
C ALA A 229 -21.87 10.26 -8.87
N ALA A 230 -21.79 9.96 -10.17
CA ALA A 230 -22.42 10.73 -11.23
C ALA A 230 -23.96 10.71 -11.13
N HIS A 231 -24.55 9.56 -10.81
CA HIS A 231 -26.01 9.43 -10.59
C HIS A 231 -26.50 10.37 -9.50
N PHE A 232 -25.77 10.51 -8.41
CA PHE A 232 -26.10 11.41 -7.31
C PHE A 232 -25.65 12.86 -7.53
N GLY A 233 -24.93 13.17 -8.61
CA GLY A 233 -24.40 14.50 -8.88
C GLY A 233 -23.34 14.97 -7.88
N VAL A 234 -22.65 14.03 -7.21
CA VAL A 234 -21.57 14.33 -6.26
C VAL A 234 -20.21 14.08 -6.89
N LYS A 235 -19.18 14.75 -6.35
CA LYS A 235 -17.81 14.59 -6.83
C LYS A 235 -17.26 13.20 -6.53
N ALA A 236 -17.57 12.66 -5.35
CA ALA A 236 -17.14 11.34 -4.90
C ALA A 236 -18.16 10.74 -3.92
N LEU A 237 -18.17 9.41 -3.75
CA LEU A 237 -19.10 8.72 -2.86
C LEU A 237 -18.94 9.11 -1.37
N ARG A 238 -17.81 9.65 -0.97
CA ARG A 238 -17.60 10.25 0.35
C ARG A 238 -18.62 11.36 0.67
N ASP A 239 -19.12 12.05 -0.34
CA ASP A 239 -20.03 13.20 -0.18
C ASP A 239 -21.46 12.78 0.14
N LEU A 240 -21.74 11.46 0.15
CA LEU A 240 -23.04 10.90 0.46
C LEU A 240 -23.10 10.33 1.88
N THR A 241 -24.19 10.61 2.57
CA THR A 241 -24.59 9.81 3.74
C THR A 241 -25.37 8.58 3.29
N LEU A 242 -25.46 7.57 4.14
CA LEU A 242 -26.26 6.38 3.85
C LEU A 242 -27.76 6.74 3.65
N GLU A 243 -28.27 7.71 4.40
CA GLU A 243 -29.65 8.20 4.27
C GLU A 243 -29.90 8.85 2.90
N GLN A 244 -28.98 9.73 2.45
CA GLN A 244 -29.06 10.34 1.11
C GLN A 244 -28.98 9.29 0.01
N PHE A 245 -28.10 8.31 0.17
CA PHE A 245 -27.98 7.18 -0.77
C PHE A 245 -29.29 6.39 -0.85
N GLU A 246 -29.88 5.98 0.29
CA GLU A 246 -31.14 5.22 0.31
C GLU A 246 -32.31 6.00 -0.33
N ALA A 247 -32.39 7.30 -0.08
CA ALA A 247 -33.40 8.16 -0.65
C ALA A 247 -33.28 8.37 -2.17
N GLY A 248 -32.05 8.37 -2.70
CA GLY A 248 -31.77 8.74 -4.09
C GLY A 248 -31.36 7.59 -5.02
N LYS A 249 -31.23 6.35 -4.56
CA LYS A 249 -30.71 5.23 -5.35
C LYS A 249 -31.65 4.71 -6.45
N THR A 250 -32.91 5.18 -6.49
CA THR A 250 -33.88 4.76 -7.50
C THR A 250 -33.39 5.13 -8.90
N GLY A 251 -33.32 4.15 -9.81
CA GLY A 251 -32.84 4.32 -11.17
C GLY A 251 -31.32 4.08 -11.34
N LEU A 252 -30.58 3.88 -10.24
CA LEU A 252 -29.19 3.44 -10.32
C LEU A 252 -29.13 1.93 -10.61
N ASP A 253 -28.18 1.51 -11.42
CA ASP A 253 -27.86 0.09 -11.63
C ASP A 253 -27.64 -0.64 -10.30
N GLU A 254 -28.21 -1.82 -10.16
CA GLU A 254 -28.19 -2.57 -8.89
C GLU A 254 -26.75 -2.89 -8.43
N THR A 255 -25.86 -3.21 -9.37
CA THR A 255 -24.44 -3.48 -9.06
C THR A 255 -23.75 -2.21 -8.59
N ALA A 256 -23.91 -1.10 -9.33
CA ALA A 256 -23.36 0.19 -8.92
C ALA A 256 -23.91 0.64 -7.56
N ALA A 257 -25.19 0.38 -7.27
CA ALA A 257 -25.80 0.68 -5.98
C ALA A 257 -25.17 -0.13 -4.83
N ARG A 258 -24.92 -1.44 -5.03
CA ARG A 258 -24.23 -2.28 -4.03
C ARG A 258 -22.80 -1.79 -3.76
N ARG A 259 -22.06 -1.41 -4.82
CA ARG A 259 -20.71 -0.87 -4.67
C ARG A 259 -20.70 0.45 -3.92
N ALA A 260 -21.62 1.37 -4.28
CA ALA A 260 -21.73 2.66 -3.61
C ALA A 260 -22.08 2.52 -2.13
N ARG A 261 -23.04 1.66 -1.78
CA ARG A 261 -23.39 1.36 -0.39
C ARG A 261 -22.16 0.92 0.40
N TYR A 262 -21.40 -0.06 -0.13
CA TYR A 262 -20.18 -0.54 0.52
C TYR A 262 -19.21 0.61 0.82
N VAL A 263 -18.91 1.47 -0.17
CA VAL A 263 -17.96 2.57 -0.01
C VAL A 263 -18.43 3.58 1.04
N ILE A 264 -19.72 3.92 1.04
CA ILE A 264 -20.30 4.85 2.03
C ILE A 264 -20.18 4.29 3.44
N GLU A 265 -20.55 3.01 3.62
CA GLU A 265 -20.45 2.33 4.91
C GLU A 265 -18.98 2.12 5.34
N GLU A 266 -18.09 1.77 4.41
CA GLU A 266 -16.67 1.54 4.70
C GLU A 266 -15.96 2.82 5.15
N ASN A 267 -16.30 3.97 4.57
CA ASN A 267 -15.81 5.26 5.04
C ASN A 267 -16.16 5.49 6.52
N ARG A 268 -17.37 5.15 6.93
CA ARG A 268 -17.80 5.28 8.32
C ARG A 268 -17.07 4.27 9.20
N ARG A 269 -17.02 2.99 8.80
CA ARG A 269 -16.29 1.93 9.52
C ARG A 269 -14.83 2.30 9.75
N THR A 270 -14.17 2.91 8.78
CA THR A 270 -12.78 3.34 8.88
C THR A 270 -12.58 4.38 9.99
N LEU A 271 -13.44 5.39 10.06
CA LEU A 271 -13.39 6.39 11.12
C LEU A 271 -13.69 5.79 12.50
N ASP A 272 -14.69 4.92 12.58
CA ASP A 272 -15.07 4.25 13.83
C ASP A 272 -13.95 3.28 14.29
N ALA A 273 -13.26 2.62 13.37
CA ALA A 273 -12.10 1.76 13.70
C ALA A 273 -10.90 2.57 14.20
N ALA A 274 -10.63 3.73 13.62
CA ALA A 274 -9.61 4.64 14.13
C ALA A 274 -9.93 5.10 15.56
N GLU A 275 -11.19 5.39 15.85
CA GLU A 275 -11.61 5.75 17.21
C GLU A 275 -11.57 4.56 18.18
N ALA A 276 -11.93 3.35 17.75
CA ALA A 276 -11.79 2.14 18.53
C ALA A 276 -10.31 1.88 18.93
N LEU A 277 -9.38 2.06 17.99
CA LEU A 277 -7.94 1.96 18.29
C LEU A 277 -7.47 3.01 19.29
N ARG A 278 -7.89 4.28 19.16
CA ARG A 278 -7.55 5.35 20.11
C ARG A 278 -7.99 5.02 21.54
N ARG A 279 -9.13 4.34 21.68
CA ARG A 279 -9.71 3.93 22.95
C ARG A 279 -9.22 2.57 23.45
N ASN A 280 -8.39 1.89 22.65
CA ASN A 280 -7.99 0.51 22.90
C ASN A 280 -9.21 -0.44 23.04
N ASP A 281 -10.28 -0.16 22.27
CA ASP A 281 -11.51 -0.98 22.23
C ASP A 281 -11.37 -2.07 21.17
N VAL A 282 -10.66 -3.15 21.56
CA VAL A 282 -10.39 -4.28 20.67
C VAL A 282 -11.65 -5.01 20.22
N PRO A 283 -12.68 -5.25 21.10
CA PRO A 283 -13.94 -5.85 20.66
C PRO A 283 -14.68 -5.01 19.58
N ALA A 284 -14.70 -3.68 19.71
CA ALA A 284 -15.29 -2.83 18.69
C ALA A 284 -14.51 -2.91 17.37
N LEU A 285 -13.17 -2.89 17.42
CA LEU A 285 -12.32 -3.06 16.25
C LEU A 285 -12.56 -4.43 15.58
N SER A 286 -12.66 -5.51 16.36
CA SER A 286 -12.95 -6.86 15.85
C SER A 286 -14.25 -6.87 15.02
N ARG A 287 -15.32 -6.34 15.59
CA ARG A 287 -16.63 -6.23 14.90
C ARG A 287 -16.53 -5.41 13.61
N LEU A 288 -15.89 -4.24 13.64
CA LEU A 288 -15.76 -3.36 12.47
C LEU A 288 -14.94 -4.03 11.35
N MET A 289 -13.87 -4.75 11.68
CA MET A 289 -13.09 -5.50 10.71
C MET A 289 -13.89 -6.66 10.10
N ALA A 290 -14.70 -7.36 10.89
CA ALA A 290 -15.58 -8.43 10.40
C ALA A 290 -16.69 -7.88 9.49
N GLU A 291 -17.33 -6.76 9.85
CA GLU A 291 -18.31 -6.07 9.01
C GLU A 291 -17.69 -5.57 7.69
N SER A 292 -16.47 -5.07 7.73
CA SER A 292 -15.72 -4.66 6.53
C SER A 292 -15.45 -5.87 5.63
N HIS A 293 -15.03 -7.01 6.19
CA HIS A 293 -14.81 -8.23 5.40
C HIS A 293 -16.11 -8.72 4.75
N ALA A 294 -17.20 -8.77 5.49
CA ALA A 294 -18.51 -9.12 4.94
C ALA A 294 -18.94 -8.14 3.83
N GLY A 295 -18.73 -6.85 4.01
CA GLY A 295 -18.98 -5.84 2.99
C GLY A 295 -18.17 -6.04 1.71
N MET A 296 -16.89 -6.41 1.83
CA MET A 296 -16.04 -6.76 0.69
C MET A 296 -16.50 -8.03 -0.03
N ARG A 297 -16.95 -9.04 0.71
CA ARG A 297 -17.45 -10.29 0.15
C ARG A 297 -18.81 -10.09 -0.53
N ASP A 298 -19.79 -9.57 0.17
CA ASP A 298 -21.20 -9.58 -0.24
C ASP A 298 -21.60 -8.32 -1.02
N GLY A 299 -21.05 -7.17 -0.66
CA GLY A 299 -21.36 -5.87 -1.26
C GLY A 299 -20.43 -5.49 -2.41
N PHE A 300 -19.14 -5.59 -2.21
CA PHE A 300 -18.14 -5.19 -3.21
C PHE A 300 -17.67 -6.34 -4.11
N GLU A 301 -17.85 -7.59 -3.68
CA GLU A 301 -17.53 -8.83 -4.40
C GLU A 301 -16.08 -8.87 -4.88
N ILE A 302 -15.14 -8.69 -3.94
CA ILE A 302 -13.70 -8.69 -4.20
C ILE A 302 -12.93 -9.74 -3.40
N THR A 303 -13.62 -10.57 -2.59
CA THR A 303 -12.98 -11.66 -1.89
C THR A 303 -12.86 -12.91 -2.80
N HIS A 304 -12.28 -13.96 -2.26
CA HIS A 304 -12.18 -15.27 -2.87
C HIS A 304 -12.45 -16.33 -1.79
N PRO A 305 -13.06 -17.49 -2.08
CA PRO A 305 -13.38 -18.51 -1.07
C PRO A 305 -12.18 -18.92 -0.19
N ALA A 306 -10.97 -18.98 -0.76
CA ALA A 306 -9.77 -19.28 0.02
C ALA A 306 -9.38 -18.13 0.98
N ILE A 307 -9.66 -16.88 0.62
CA ILE A 307 -9.50 -15.71 1.50
C ILE A 307 -10.51 -15.78 2.65
N ASP A 308 -11.77 -16.08 2.33
CA ASP A 308 -12.84 -16.19 3.34
C ASP A 308 -12.50 -17.33 4.32
N THR A 309 -11.98 -18.47 3.83
CA THR A 309 -11.48 -19.57 4.68
C THR A 309 -10.35 -19.13 5.60
N LEU A 310 -9.39 -18.31 5.13
CA LEU A 310 -8.33 -17.78 6.01
C LEU A 310 -8.91 -16.91 7.12
N VAL A 311 -9.86 -16.03 6.79
CA VAL A 311 -10.51 -15.16 7.78
C VAL A 311 -11.27 -15.98 8.82
N GLU A 312 -12.01 -17.02 8.40
CA GLU A 312 -12.72 -17.95 9.29
C GLU A 312 -11.74 -18.65 10.24
N LEU A 313 -10.68 -19.26 9.72
CA LEU A 313 -9.67 -19.98 10.50
C LEU A 313 -8.98 -19.09 11.53
N VAL A 314 -8.63 -17.86 11.18
CA VAL A 314 -8.04 -16.91 12.13
C VAL A 314 -9.07 -16.53 13.19
N HIS A 315 -10.30 -16.22 12.79
CA HIS A 315 -11.36 -15.83 13.72
C HIS A 315 -11.73 -16.95 14.71
N GLU A 316 -11.69 -18.24 14.31
CA GLU A 316 -11.88 -19.39 15.18
C GLU A 316 -10.94 -19.36 16.41
N ILE A 317 -9.74 -18.78 16.27
CA ILE A 317 -8.73 -18.71 17.35
C ILE A 317 -8.80 -17.39 18.12
N ILE A 318 -8.93 -16.26 17.41
CA ILE A 318 -8.81 -14.94 18.05
C ILE A 318 -10.14 -14.44 18.66
N GLY A 319 -11.29 -14.88 18.10
CA GLY A 319 -12.61 -14.38 18.51
C GLY A 319 -12.65 -12.85 18.53
N GLU A 320 -13.18 -12.27 19.61
CA GLU A 320 -13.25 -10.82 19.81
C GLU A 320 -11.96 -10.21 20.43
N GLN A 321 -10.92 -11.01 20.66
CA GLN A 321 -9.63 -10.52 21.18
C GLN A 321 -8.78 -9.84 20.11
N GLY A 322 -9.23 -9.83 18.86
CA GLY A 322 -8.57 -9.21 17.73
C GLY A 322 -9.50 -9.06 16.55
N GLY A 323 -9.03 -8.46 15.46
CA GLY A 323 -9.79 -8.32 14.22
C GLY A 323 -9.06 -8.97 13.06
N VAL A 324 -9.81 -9.49 12.08
CA VAL A 324 -9.26 -10.10 10.86
C VAL A 324 -10.14 -9.78 9.66
N ARG A 325 -9.50 -9.52 8.51
CA ARG A 325 -10.17 -9.23 7.24
C ARG A 325 -9.23 -9.38 6.04
N MET A 326 -9.79 -9.47 4.84
CA MET A 326 -9.01 -9.32 3.63
C MET A 326 -8.38 -7.92 3.56
N THR A 327 -7.21 -7.79 2.94
CA THR A 327 -6.53 -6.49 2.73
C THR A 327 -6.04 -6.33 1.28
N GLY A 328 -5.98 -5.07 0.81
CA GLY A 328 -5.54 -4.70 -0.53
C GLY A 328 -6.64 -4.79 -1.59
N GLY A 329 -6.24 -4.79 -2.87
CA GLY A 329 -7.17 -4.69 -4.01
C GLY A 329 -8.13 -5.87 -4.23
N GLY A 330 -8.02 -6.93 -3.46
CA GLY A 330 -8.91 -8.10 -3.55
C GLY A 330 -8.53 -9.12 -4.62
N PHE A 331 -9.47 -10.01 -4.93
CA PHE A 331 -9.35 -11.10 -5.90
C PHE A 331 -8.22 -12.10 -5.60
N GLY A 332 -7.86 -12.26 -4.34
CA GLY A 332 -6.73 -13.00 -3.80
C GLY A 332 -5.82 -12.11 -2.95
N GLY A 333 -4.56 -12.52 -2.80
CA GLY A 333 -3.57 -11.79 -1.99
C GLY A 333 -3.64 -12.15 -0.51
N CYS A 334 -3.74 -11.15 0.37
CA CYS A 334 -3.57 -11.34 1.80
C CYS A 334 -4.83 -11.03 2.62
N ILE A 335 -4.85 -11.58 3.82
CA ILE A 335 -5.63 -11.07 4.94
C ILE A 335 -4.70 -10.35 5.92
N VAL A 336 -5.26 -9.43 6.71
CA VAL A 336 -4.60 -8.79 7.84
C VAL A 336 -5.36 -9.11 9.12
N ALA A 337 -4.62 -9.43 10.17
CA ALA A 337 -5.17 -9.59 11.50
C ALA A 337 -4.39 -8.73 12.51
N LEU A 338 -5.12 -8.09 13.41
CA LEU A 338 -4.60 -7.49 14.63
C LEU A 338 -4.98 -8.40 15.79
N LEU A 339 -4.01 -8.97 16.47
CA LEU A 339 -4.26 -9.98 17.52
C LEU A 339 -3.22 -9.91 18.64
N PRO A 340 -3.57 -10.33 19.87
CA PRO A 340 -2.63 -10.43 20.97
C PRO A 340 -1.41 -11.30 20.64
N HIS A 341 -0.22 -10.89 21.08
CA HIS A 341 1.03 -11.60 20.80
C HIS A 341 0.97 -13.09 21.14
N HIS A 342 0.29 -13.46 22.24
CA HIS A 342 0.19 -14.87 22.67
C HIS A 342 -0.67 -15.74 21.75
N LEU A 343 -1.51 -15.14 20.87
CA LEU A 343 -2.32 -15.87 19.89
C LEU A 343 -1.63 -16.06 18.54
N VAL A 344 -0.46 -15.45 18.30
CA VAL A 344 0.27 -15.57 17.05
C VAL A 344 0.61 -17.02 16.71
N GLU A 345 1.24 -17.75 17.64
CA GLU A 345 1.60 -19.14 17.39
C GLU A 345 0.38 -20.10 17.34
N PRO A 346 -0.65 -19.98 18.20
CA PRO A 346 -1.89 -20.71 18.02
C PRO A 346 -2.53 -20.53 16.63
N VAL A 347 -2.59 -19.28 16.11
CA VAL A 347 -3.12 -19.01 14.77
C VAL A 347 -2.27 -19.68 13.69
N LYS A 348 -0.95 -19.57 13.74
CA LYS A 348 -0.05 -20.23 12.76
C LYS A 348 -0.27 -21.74 12.73
N GLN A 349 -0.33 -22.38 13.89
CA GLN A 349 -0.55 -23.82 13.99
C GLN A 349 -1.90 -24.22 13.44
N HIS A 350 -2.95 -23.45 13.74
CA HIS A 350 -4.30 -23.72 13.25
C HIS A 350 -4.39 -23.57 11.72
N LEU A 351 -3.78 -22.52 11.15
CA LEU A 351 -3.69 -22.32 9.71
C LEU A 351 -2.95 -23.48 9.02
N ALA A 352 -1.76 -23.84 9.51
CA ALA A 352 -0.94 -24.92 8.93
C ALA A 352 -1.66 -26.29 8.96
N ALA A 353 -2.51 -26.54 9.96
CA ALA A 353 -3.28 -27.78 10.08
C ALA A 353 -4.52 -27.82 9.17
N ASN A 354 -5.11 -26.67 8.82
CA ASN A 354 -6.45 -26.64 8.23
C ASN A 354 -6.52 -25.98 6.84
N TYR A 355 -5.71 -24.97 6.54
CA TYR A 355 -5.89 -24.16 5.34
C TYR A 355 -5.68 -24.98 4.06
N GLN A 356 -4.57 -25.70 3.98
CA GLN A 356 -4.28 -26.53 2.80
C GLN A 356 -5.31 -27.64 2.62
N ALA A 357 -5.79 -28.24 3.71
CA ALA A 357 -6.82 -29.28 3.63
C ALA A 357 -8.17 -28.75 3.11
N ARG A 358 -8.52 -27.49 3.43
CA ARG A 358 -9.78 -26.86 3.00
C ARG A 358 -9.71 -26.24 1.60
N THR A 359 -8.53 -25.78 1.15
CA THR A 359 -8.40 -24.95 -0.06
C THR A 359 -7.49 -25.53 -1.14
N GLY A 360 -6.64 -26.50 -0.81
CA GLY A 360 -5.57 -27.01 -1.68
C GLY A 360 -4.36 -26.07 -1.79
N LEU A 361 -4.41 -24.86 -1.18
CA LEU A 361 -3.35 -23.86 -1.18
C LEU A 361 -2.58 -23.91 0.15
N LYS A 362 -1.33 -23.46 0.12
CA LYS A 362 -0.52 -23.30 1.33
C LYS A 362 -0.44 -21.81 1.66
N GLU A 363 -0.63 -21.47 2.92
CA GLU A 363 -0.50 -20.10 3.41
C GLU A 363 0.98 -19.71 3.63
N GLU A 364 1.24 -18.42 3.63
CA GLU A 364 2.49 -17.85 4.10
C GLU A 364 2.18 -16.73 5.11
N VAL A 365 2.81 -16.80 6.28
CA VAL A 365 2.49 -15.92 7.40
C VAL A 365 3.64 -14.98 7.70
N PHE A 366 3.35 -13.69 7.71
CA PHE A 366 4.25 -12.62 8.11
C PHE A 366 3.73 -11.98 9.40
N VAL A 367 4.59 -11.87 10.41
CA VAL A 367 4.29 -11.12 11.64
C VAL A 367 5.09 -9.83 11.59
N CYS A 368 4.38 -8.72 11.56
CA CYS A 368 4.93 -7.40 11.32
C CYS A 368 4.70 -6.48 12.52
N THR A 369 5.41 -5.38 12.53
CA THR A 369 5.19 -4.25 13.43
C THR A 369 4.86 -3.00 12.63
N ALA A 370 4.04 -2.11 13.19
CA ALA A 370 3.83 -0.79 12.61
C ALA A 370 5.15 -0.01 12.65
N HIS A 371 5.65 0.36 11.46
CA HIS A 371 6.98 0.94 11.29
C HIS A 371 6.91 2.42 10.88
N GLU A 372 8.06 3.12 10.98
CA GLU A 372 8.19 4.46 10.43
C GLU A 372 8.17 4.45 8.90
N GLY A 373 7.69 5.54 8.30
CA GLY A 373 7.71 5.79 6.86
C GLY A 373 9.13 5.98 6.32
N VAL A 374 9.22 6.57 5.13
CA VAL A 374 10.49 6.77 4.46
C VAL A 374 11.51 7.49 5.35
N SER A 375 12.71 6.97 5.37
CA SER A 375 13.84 7.49 6.16
C SER A 375 15.14 7.48 5.37
N VAL A 376 16.07 8.35 5.75
CA VAL A 376 17.38 8.52 5.13
C VAL A 376 18.45 8.32 6.19
N ALA A 377 19.48 7.54 5.85
CA ALA A 377 20.70 7.42 6.64
C ALA A 377 21.89 7.92 5.80
N LYS A 378 22.65 8.88 6.31
CA LYS A 378 23.91 9.32 5.70
C LYS A 378 24.98 8.30 6.00
N GLU A 379 25.71 7.88 4.99
CA GLU A 379 26.89 7.05 5.19
C GLU A 379 28.01 7.94 5.77
N ALA A 380 28.73 7.42 6.77
CA ALA A 380 29.88 8.14 7.30
C ALA A 380 30.99 8.16 6.24
N VAL A 381 31.47 9.36 5.92
CA VAL A 381 32.60 9.62 5.00
C VAL A 381 33.90 8.98 5.51
#